data_a489be8a4a857ba53e85a24f20cf9035
#
_entry.id   a489be8a4a857ba53e85a24f20cf9035
#
_cell.length_a   1.000
_cell.length_b   1.000
_cell.length_c   1.000
_cell.angle_alpha   90.00
_cell.angle_beta   90.00
_cell.angle_gamma   90.00
#
_symmetry.space_group_name_H-M   'P 1'
#
loop_
_entity.id
_entity.type
_entity.pdbx_description
1 polymer ?
#
loop_
_entity_poly.entity_id
_entity_poly.type
_entity_poly.pdbx_seq_one_letter_code
_entity_poly.pdbx_strand_id
1 'polypeptide(L)' 'MAKAILKFDLDEESNDFKLAVNAKEIMSVLWEVDQELRNKTKYASDSTSQETVDALISIKDFLRESMSDKIINFEMYN' A
#
# COMPACT_ATOMS: atom_id res chain seq x y z
N MET A 1 2.54 30.44 3.73
CA MET A 1 2.13 29.06 3.51
C MET A 1 3.08 28.37 2.52
N ALA A 2 3.57 27.20 2.86
CA ALA A 2 4.44 26.45 1.95
C ALA A 2 3.63 25.91 0.75
N LYS A 3 4.25 25.89 -0.41
CA LYS A 3 3.63 25.37 -1.64
C LYS A 3 4.61 24.45 -2.36
N ALA A 4 4.09 23.46 -3.04
CA ALA A 4 4.90 22.58 -3.87
C ALA A 4 4.26 22.44 -5.25
N ILE A 5 5.10 22.35 -6.29
CA ILE A 5 4.66 22.20 -7.66
C ILE A 5 5.45 21.07 -8.29
N LEU A 6 4.74 20.16 -8.99
CA LEU A 6 5.36 19.12 -9.80
C LEU A 6 5.06 19.40 -11.27
N LYS A 7 6.07 19.35 -12.10
CA LYS A 7 5.95 19.59 -13.55
C LYS A 7 6.36 18.36 -14.33
N PHE A 8 5.60 18.04 -15.38
CA PHE A 8 5.85 16.88 -16.22
C PHE A 8 5.73 17.28 -17.69
N ASP A 9 6.64 16.76 -18.51
CA ASP A 9 6.52 16.84 -19.96
C ASP A 9 5.61 15.68 -20.39
N LEU A 10 4.37 15.99 -20.78
CA LEU A 10 3.37 14.97 -21.09
C LEU A 10 3.71 14.12 -22.31
N ASP A 11 4.60 14.59 -23.18
CA ASP A 11 5.04 13.80 -24.33
C ASP A 11 5.98 12.65 -23.90
N GLU A 12 6.83 12.90 -22.90
CA GLU A 12 7.83 11.92 -22.43
C GLU A 12 7.52 11.34 -21.06
N GLU A 13 6.82 12.08 -20.20
CA GLU A 13 6.60 11.73 -18.79
C GLU A 13 5.11 11.49 -18.47
N SER A 14 4.32 11.10 -19.48
CA SER A 14 2.89 10.89 -19.31
C SER A 14 2.56 9.87 -18.19
N ASN A 15 3.32 8.77 -18.11
CA ASN A 15 3.11 7.75 -17.07
C ASN A 15 3.47 8.27 -15.69
N ASP A 16 4.55 9.05 -15.58
CA ASP A 16 4.94 9.65 -14.31
C ASP A 16 3.89 10.63 -13.82
N PHE A 17 3.30 11.39 -14.73
CA PHE A 17 2.21 12.31 -14.41
C PHE A 17 0.99 11.53 -13.88
N LYS A 18 0.60 10.43 -14.56
CA LYS A 18 -0.53 9.59 -14.14
C LYS A 18 -0.31 9.00 -12.75
N LEU A 19 0.91 8.55 -12.45
CA LEU A 19 1.25 8.04 -11.13
C LEU A 19 1.14 9.14 -10.09
N ALA A 20 1.62 10.34 -10.37
CA ALA A 20 1.60 11.44 -9.43
C ALA A 20 0.16 11.87 -9.10
N VAL A 21 -0.71 12.00 -10.10
CA VAL A 21 -2.09 12.45 -9.86
C VAL A 21 -2.94 11.35 -9.23
N ASN A 22 -2.56 10.08 -9.37
CA ASN A 22 -3.27 8.95 -8.79
C ASN A 22 -2.61 8.40 -7.53
N ALA A 23 -1.61 9.09 -6.98
CA ALA A 23 -0.85 8.59 -5.84
C ALA A 23 -1.75 8.26 -4.64
N LYS A 24 -2.74 9.09 -4.35
CA LYS A 24 -3.66 8.87 -3.23
C LYS A 24 -4.51 7.60 -3.45
N GLU A 25 -4.97 7.39 -4.67
CA GLU A 25 -5.76 6.21 -5.02
C GLU A 25 -4.92 4.93 -4.91
N ILE A 26 -3.65 5.01 -5.34
CA ILE A 26 -2.71 3.91 -5.23
C ILE A 26 -2.49 3.57 -3.75
N MET A 27 -2.29 4.58 -2.90
CA MET A 27 -2.16 4.37 -1.45
C MET A 27 -3.43 3.77 -0.85
N SER A 28 -4.60 4.16 -1.34
CA SER A 28 -5.87 3.59 -0.91
C SER A 28 -5.93 2.09 -1.16
N VAL A 29 -5.49 1.64 -2.33
CA VAL A 29 -5.44 0.21 -2.68
C VAL A 29 -4.49 -0.54 -1.73
N LEU A 30 -3.30 0.01 -1.48
CA LEU A 30 -2.35 -0.61 -0.55
C LEU A 30 -2.93 -0.72 0.86
N TRP A 31 -3.62 0.32 1.31
CA TRP A 31 -4.27 0.32 2.63
C TRP A 31 -5.37 -0.74 2.70
N GLU A 32 -6.19 -0.87 1.65
CA GLU A 32 -7.24 -1.86 1.58
C GLU A 32 -6.67 -3.29 1.64
N VAL A 33 -5.58 -3.55 0.92
CA VAL A 33 -4.90 -4.85 0.95
C VAL A 33 -4.39 -5.14 2.36
N ASP A 34 -3.76 -4.16 3.00
CA ASP A 34 -3.26 -4.32 4.36
C ASP A 34 -4.40 -4.64 5.34
N GLN A 35 -5.52 -3.92 5.24
CA GLN A 35 -6.67 -4.14 6.11
C GLN A 35 -7.30 -5.51 5.89
N GLU A 36 -7.39 -5.96 4.64
CA GLU A 36 -7.90 -7.29 4.32
C GLU A 36 -7.01 -8.38 4.91
N LEU A 37 -5.70 -8.24 4.80
CA LEU A 37 -4.74 -9.18 5.40
C LEU A 37 -4.89 -9.22 6.93
N ARG A 38 -5.04 -8.07 7.55
CA ARG A 38 -5.25 -7.98 9.00
C ARG A 38 -6.55 -8.66 9.41
N ASN A 39 -7.62 -8.42 8.68
CA ASN A 39 -8.92 -9.03 8.98
C ASN A 39 -8.86 -10.55 8.87
N LYS A 40 -8.21 -11.06 7.84
CA LYS A 40 -8.09 -12.51 7.63
C LYS A 40 -7.20 -13.19 8.66
N THR A 41 -6.23 -12.48 9.23
CA THR A 41 -5.37 -13.04 10.27
C THR A 41 -5.99 -12.89 11.66
N LYS A 42 -6.56 -11.71 11.96
CA LYS A 42 -7.12 -11.41 13.27
C LYS A 42 -8.43 -12.17 13.54
N TYR A 43 -9.24 -12.33 12.50
CA TYR A 43 -10.55 -12.99 12.60
C TYR A 43 -10.58 -14.34 11.89
N ALA A 44 -9.42 -15.01 11.84
CA ALA A 44 -9.35 -16.36 11.27
C ALA A 44 -10.26 -17.31 12.07
N SER A 45 -11.02 -18.14 11.35
CA SER A 45 -11.90 -19.10 11.99
C SER A 45 -11.09 -20.29 12.55
N ASP A 46 -11.70 -21.06 13.46
CA ASP A 46 -11.07 -22.25 14.01
C ASP A 46 -10.73 -23.30 12.94
N SER A 47 -11.44 -23.24 11.80
CA SER A 47 -11.19 -24.14 10.67
C SER A 47 -10.04 -23.68 9.78
N THR A 48 -9.52 -22.48 9.99
CA THR A 48 -8.38 -21.97 9.23
C THR A 48 -7.09 -22.60 9.74
N SER A 49 -6.31 -23.22 8.83
CA SER A 49 -5.06 -23.85 9.23
C SER A 49 -4.02 -22.82 9.67
N GLN A 50 -3.13 -23.23 10.58
CA GLN A 50 -2.04 -22.39 11.05
C GLN A 50 -1.12 -22.02 9.88
N GLU A 51 -0.91 -22.93 8.94
CA GLU A 51 -0.14 -22.66 7.72
C GLU A 51 -0.70 -21.50 6.93
N THR A 52 -2.02 -21.45 6.78
CA THR A 52 -2.70 -20.36 6.06
C THR A 52 -2.52 -19.03 6.81
N VAL A 53 -2.70 -19.03 8.12
CA VAL A 53 -2.51 -17.83 8.94
C VAL A 53 -1.08 -17.33 8.85
N ASP A 54 -0.10 -18.23 8.94
CA ASP A 54 1.31 -17.86 8.83
C ASP A 54 1.65 -17.28 7.46
N ALA A 55 1.08 -17.84 6.40
CA ALA A 55 1.28 -17.31 5.04
C ALA A 55 0.73 -15.90 4.90
N LEU A 56 -0.45 -15.63 5.46
CA LEU A 56 -1.07 -14.30 5.43
C LEU A 56 -0.25 -13.28 6.21
N ILE A 57 0.27 -13.68 7.37
CA ILE A 57 1.14 -12.81 8.18
C ILE A 57 2.42 -12.50 7.41
N SER A 58 3.01 -13.49 6.75
CA SER A 58 4.22 -13.28 5.93
C SER A 58 3.98 -12.27 4.81
N ILE A 59 2.83 -12.34 4.14
CA ILE A 59 2.47 -11.40 3.07
C ILE A 59 2.28 -9.99 3.65
N LYS A 60 1.60 -9.89 4.78
CA LYS A 60 1.40 -8.59 5.45
C LYS A 60 2.72 -7.94 5.83
N ASP A 61 3.62 -8.73 6.41
CA ASP A 61 4.94 -8.26 6.83
C ASP A 61 5.77 -7.85 5.60
N PHE A 62 5.69 -8.61 4.52
CA PHE A 62 6.36 -8.28 3.27
C PHE A 62 5.86 -6.94 2.71
N LEU A 63 4.55 -6.72 2.72
CA LEU A 63 3.96 -5.46 2.27
C LEU A 63 4.51 -4.28 3.07
N ARG A 64 4.50 -4.38 4.40
CA ARG A 64 4.98 -3.34 5.30
C ARG A 64 6.46 -3.07 5.12
N GLU A 65 7.26 -4.12 4.99
CA GLU A 65 8.70 -4.01 4.79
C GLU A 65 9.02 -3.35 3.44
N SER A 66 8.33 -3.76 2.38
CA SER A 66 8.50 -3.16 1.05
C SER A 66 8.14 -1.69 1.04
N MET A 67 7.08 -1.30 1.74
CA MET A 67 6.69 0.10 1.87
C MET A 67 7.75 0.89 2.64
N SER A 68 8.25 0.33 3.73
CA SER A 68 9.30 0.97 4.54
C SER A 68 10.58 1.20 3.75
N ASP A 69 10.98 0.21 2.95
CA ASP A 69 12.18 0.31 2.11
C ASP A 69 12.06 1.44 1.06
N LYS A 70 10.85 1.78 0.66
CA LYS A 70 10.58 2.85 -0.30
C LYS A 70 10.13 4.15 0.39
N ILE A 71 10.27 4.22 1.70
CA ILE A 71 9.88 5.39 2.52
C ILE A 71 8.40 5.74 2.31
N ILE A 72 7.56 4.70 2.24
CA ILE A 72 6.12 4.83 2.11
C ILE A 72 5.47 4.32 3.39
N ASN A 73 4.53 5.07 3.95
CA ASN A 73 3.76 4.62 5.12
C ASN A 73 2.32 5.10 5.02
N PHE A 74 1.41 4.51 5.79
CA PHE A 74 -0.01 4.85 5.72
C PHE A 74 -0.35 6.19 6.34
N GLU A 75 0.55 6.82 7.07
CA GLU A 75 0.37 8.18 7.56
C GLU A 75 0.33 9.17 6.41
N MET A 76 0.98 8.85 5.30
CA MET A 76 0.96 9.67 4.09
C MET A 76 -0.41 9.68 3.42
N TYR A 77 -1.25 8.69 3.71
CA TYR A 77 -2.59 8.54 3.13
C TYR A 77 -3.62 9.39 3.89
N ASN A 78 -3.44 9.54 5.18
CA ASN A 78 -4.39 10.25 6.05
C ASN A 78 -4.23 11.76 6.01
#